data_e67420adaa653fd2e9b9bdaab69737fa
#
_entry.id   e67420adaa653fd2e9b9bdaab69737fa
#
_cell.length_a   1.000
_cell.length_b   1.000
_cell.length_c   1.000
_cell.angle_alpha   90.00
_cell.angle_beta   90.00
_cell.angle_gamma   90.00
#
_symmetry.space_group_name_H-M   'P 1'
#
loop_
_entity.id
_entity.type
_entity.pdbx_description
1 polymer ?
#
loop_
_entity_poly.entity_id
_entity_poly.type
_entity_poly.pdbx_seq_one_letter_code
_entity_poly.pdbx_strand_id
1 'polypeptide(L)'
;MALRVEVVSPAGEAWAGEATQVSVPLINGELGILPGRQPLLAVLGTGPVRLSPIDGEMRSIEVSGGFCSVDHDVITIAADHVKQDAEA
;
A
#
# COMPACT_ATOMS: atom_id res chain seq x y z
N MET A 1 10.85 2.10 -13.94
CA MET A 1 10.82 2.82 -12.68
C MET A 1 10.00 2.08 -11.68
N ALA A 2 10.34 2.22 -10.44
CA ALA A 2 9.70 1.45 -9.40
C ALA A 2 9.29 2.34 -8.23
N LEU A 3 8.30 1.86 -7.49
CA LEU A 3 7.86 2.49 -6.26
C LEU A 3 8.49 1.76 -5.09
N ARG A 4 8.92 2.51 -4.09
CA ARG A 4 9.35 1.95 -2.82
C ARG A 4 8.14 1.96 -1.90
N VAL A 5 7.76 0.79 -1.39
CA VAL A 5 6.50 0.66 -0.66
C VAL A 5 6.76 0.07 0.72
N GLU A 6 6.15 0.69 1.72
CA GLU A 6 6.12 0.15 3.08
C GLU A 6 4.69 0.08 3.56
N VAL A 7 4.30 -1.06 4.11
CA VAL A 7 3.00 -1.23 4.73
C VAL A 7 3.26 -1.52 6.20
N VAL A 8 2.82 -0.61 7.07
CA VAL A 8 3.10 -0.70 8.50
C VAL A 8 1.82 -0.56 9.30
N SER A 9 1.87 -1.05 10.52
CA SER A 9 0.78 -0.93 11.47
C SER A 9 1.38 -0.84 12.87
N PRO A 10 0.56 -0.61 13.91
CA PRO A 10 1.11 -0.61 15.27
C PRO A 10 1.76 -1.92 15.66
N ALA A 11 1.39 -3.02 15.01
CA ALA A 11 1.99 -4.31 15.30
C ALA A 11 3.33 -4.50 14.59
N GLY A 12 3.70 -3.61 13.68
CA GLY A 12 4.96 -3.70 12.98
C GLY A 12 4.80 -3.60 11.48
N GLU A 13 5.88 -3.91 10.77
CA GLU A 13 5.90 -3.81 9.33
C GLU A 13 5.28 -5.07 8.73
N ALA A 14 4.31 -4.88 7.85
CA ALA A 14 3.66 -6.00 7.18
C ALA A 14 4.34 -6.35 5.87
N TRP A 15 4.86 -5.35 5.17
CA TRP A 15 5.55 -5.61 3.90
C TRP A 15 6.41 -4.41 3.56
N ALA A 16 7.53 -4.66 2.93
CA ALA A 16 8.38 -3.61 2.41
C ALA A 16 9.09 -4.13 1.18
N GLY A 17 9.25 -3.27 0.18
CA GLY A 17 9.93 -3.67 -1.03
C GLY A 17 9.62 -2.72 -2.15
N GLU A 18 9.96 -3.13 -3.38
CA GLU A 18 9.72 -2.34 -4.56
C GLU A 18 8.61 -2.95 -5.39
N ALA A 19 7.80 -2.10 -5.99
CA ALA A 19 6.67 -2.54 -6.78
C ALA A 19 6.55 -1.68 -8.03
N THR A 20 5.88 -2.22 -9.04
CA THR A 20 5.62 -1.46 -10.25
C THR A 20 4.32 -0.67 -10.15
N GLN A 21 3.41 -1.12 -9.31
CA GLN A 21 2.19 -0.37 -9.05
C GLN A 21 1.59 -0.84 -7.73
N VAL A 22 0.76 0.02 -7.16
CA VAL A 22 0.08 -0.24 -5.89
C VAL A 22 -1.34 0.29 -6.00
N SER A 23 -2.29 -0.45 -5.47
CA SER A 23 -3.67 -0.01 -5.37
C SER A 23 -4.06 -0.02 -3.90
N VAL A 24 -4.66 1.07 -3.43
CA VAL A 24 -5.03 1.19 -2.02
C VAL A 24 -6.50 1.52 -1.88
N PRO A 25 -7.17 1.00 -0.84
CA PRO A 25 -8.57 1.33 -0.58
C PRO A 25 -8.64 2.65 0.17
N LEU A 26 -9.47 3.56 -0.31
CA LEU A 26 -9.72 4.83 0.36
C LEU A 26 -11.14 4.83 0.90
N ILE A 27 -11.43 5.78 1.77
CA ILE A 27 -12.79 5.85 2.35
C ILE A 27 -13.82 6.15 1.28
N ASN A 28 -13.43 6.72 0.14
CA ASN A 28 -14.38 7.06 -0.91
C ASN A 28 -14.01 6.40 -2.23
N GLY A 29 -13.35 5.25 -2.19
CA GLY A 29 -13.03 4.53 -3.42
C GLY A 29 -11.66 3.92 -3.35
N GLU A 30 -11.07 3.71 -4.51
CA GLU A 30 -9.80 3.04 -4.62
C GLU A 30 -8.84 3.93 -5.40
N LEU A 31 -7.58 3.92 -5.03
CA LEU A 31 -6.57 4.74 -5.69
C LEU A 31 -5.47 3.85 -6.24
N GLY A 32 -5.22 3.96 -7.54
CA GLY A 32 -4.09 3.29 -8.16
C GLY A 32 -2.90 4.22 -8.20
N ILE A 33 -1.72 3.71 -7.88
CA ILE A 33 -0.51 4.51 -7.80
C ILE A 33 0.54 3.91 -8.71
N LEU A 34 1.03 4.72 -9.62
CA LEU A 34 2.11 4.37 -10.52
C LEU A 34 3.30 5.29 -10.27
N PRO A 35 4.50 4.92 -10.72
CA PRO A 35 5.65 5.81 -10.57
C PRO A 35 5.40 7.15 -11.23
N GLY A 36 5.96 8.20 -10.65
CA GLY A 36 5.82 9.54 -11.19
C GLY A 36 4.63 10.32 -10.69
N ARG A 37 3.87 9.76 -9.78
CA ARG A 37 2.71 10.45 -9.26
C ARG A 37 3.11 11.60 -8.35
N GLN A 38 2.31 12.65 -8.39
CA GLN A 38 2.55 13.80 -7.52
C GLN A 38 2.36 13.40 -6.07
N PRO A 39 3.06 14.06 -5.15
CA PRO A 39 2.90 13.76 -3.73
C PRO A 39 1.46 13.93 -3.29
N LEU A 40 1.01 13.04 -2.42
CA LEU A 40 -0.33 13.14 -1.88
C LEU A 40 -0.42 12.42 -0.54
N LEU A 41 -1.46 12.74 0.20
CA LEU A 41 -1.80 12.08 1.44
C LEU A 41 -3.28 11.74 1.38
N ALA A 42 -3.62 10.48 1.62
CA ALA A 42 -4.98 10.02 1.50
C ALA A 42 -5.37 9.20 2.73
N VAL A 43 -6.65 9.20 3.05
CA VAL A 43 -7.18 8.46 4.20
C VAL A 43 -7.62 7.09 3.72
N LEU A 44 -7.12 6.06 4.39
CA LEU A 44 -7.44 4.69 4.03
C LEU A 44 -8.84 4.31 4.51
N GLY A 45 -9.49 3.49 3.68
CA GLY A 45 -10.71 2.82 4.09
C GLY A 45 -10.38 1.40 4.51
N THR A 46 -11.31 0.50 4.31
CA THR A 46 -11.14 -0.92 4.61
C THR A 46 -11.15 -1.68 3.30
N GLY A 47 -10.15 -2.53 3.13
CA GLY A 47 -10.06 -3.33 1.92
C GLY A 47 -8.63 -3.76 1.63
N PRO A 48 -8.41 -4.32 0.45
CA PRO A 48 -7.07 -4.83 0.14
C PRO A 48 -6.17 -3.76 -0.44
N VAL A 49 -4.92 -3.76 0.01
CA VAL A 49 -3.83 -3.09 -0.68
C VAL A 49 -3.25 -4.12 -1.64
N ARG A 50 -3.28 -3.82 -2.92
CA ARG A 50 -2.77 -4.74 -3.93
C ARG A 50 -1.45 -4.22 -4.45
N LEU A 51 -0.46 -5.10 -4.44
CA LEU A 51 0.90 -4.76 -4.82
C LEU A 51 1.33 -5.62 -5.99
N SER A 52 2.05 -5.01 -6.93
CA SER A 52 2.72 -5.76 -7.99
C SER A 52 4.22 -5.66 -7.75
N PRO A 53 4.80 -6.56 -6.95
CA PRO A 53 6.23 -6.48 -6.65
C PRO A 53 7.06 -6.68 -7.91
N ILE A 54 8.24 -6.10 -7.92
CA ILE A 54 9.16 -6.29 -9.03
C ILE A 54 9.58 -7.75 -9.11
N ASP A 55 9.89 -8.32 -7.95
CA ASP A 55 10.30 -9.71 -7.91
C ASP A 55 9.24 -10.47 -7.19
N GLY A 56 8.44 -11.24 -7.86
CA GLY A 56 7.47 -12.09 -7.20
C GLY A 56 6.08 -11.85 -7.69
N GLU A 57 5.15 -12.53 -7.06
CA GLU A 57 3.75 -12.52 -7.48
C GLU A 57 3.01 -11.38 -6.81
N MET A 58 1.89 -11.03 -7.38
CA MET A 58 1.03 -10.01 -6.79
C MET A 58 0.68 -10.38 -5.37
N ARG A 59 0.63 -9.35 -4.52
CA ARG A 59 0.32 -9.52 -3.12
C ARG A 59 -0.93 -8.71 -2.79
N SER A 60 -1.69 -9.21 -1.85
CA SER A 60 -2.87 -8.51 -1.35
C SER A 60 -2.81 -8.51 0.16
N ILE A 61 -2.91 -7.33 0.75
CA ILE A 61 -2.82 -7.17 2.19
C ILE A 61 -4.04 -6.37 2.63
N GLU A 62 -4.87 -6.97 3.48
CA GLU A 62 -6.07 -6.29 3.97
C GLU A 62 -5.70 -5.27 5.01
N VAL A 63 -6.21 -4.06 4.84
CA VAL A 63 -5.98 -2.98 5.81
C VAL A 63 -7.31 -2.37 6.20
N SER A 64 -7.31 -1.71 7.33
CA SER A 64 -8.49 -1.03 7.83
C SER A 64 -8.06 0.24 8.52
N GLY A 65 -8.42 1.38 7.94
CA GLY A 65 -8.13 2.68 8.53
C GLY A 65 -6.68 3.08 8.41
N GLY A 66 -6.40 4.33 8.70
CA GLY A 66 -5.06 4.88 8.62
C GLY A 66 -4.90 5.82 7.45
N PHE A 67 -3.69 5.94 6.94
CA PHE A 67 -3.47 6.82 5.80
C PHE A 67 -2.36 6.29 4.92
N CYS A 68 -2.33 6.85 3.71
CA CYS A 68 -1.36 6.49 2.69
C CYS A 68 -0.66 7.78 2.26
N SER A 69 0.66 7.76 2.25
CA SER A 69 1.47 8.89 1.84
C SER A 69 2.28 8.50 0.61
N VAL A 70 2.28 9.37 -0.39
CA VAL A 70 3.08 9.16 -1.60
C VAL A 70 3.96 10.38 -1.77
N ASP A 71 5.27 10.18 -1.91
CA ASP A 71 6.19 11.27 -2.10
C ASP A 71 7.43 10.74 -2.82
N HIS A 72 7.70 11.28 -4.01
CA HIS A 72 8.89 10.92 -4.80
C HIS A 72 9.02 9.40 -4.95
N ASP A 73 7.92 8.77 -5.35
CA ASP A 73 7.87 7.32 -5.58
C ASP A 73 8.11 6.49 -4.33
N VAL A 74 8.00 7.10 -3.16
CA VAL A 74 8.01 6.38 -1.89
C VAL A 74 6.60 6.39 -1.33
N ILE A 75 6.06 5.20 -1.10
CA ILE A 75 4.71 5.04 -0.62
C ILE A 75 4.76 4.44 0.77
N THR A 76 4.14 5.12 1.73
CA THR A 76 4.01 4.63 3.09
C THR A 76 2.53 4.42 3.36
N ILE A 77 2.16 3.19 3.66
CA ILE A 77 0.80 2.83 4.00
C ILE A 77 0.78 2.52 5.48
N ALA A 78 0.30 3.49 6.27
CA ALA A 78 0.26 3.36 7.72
C ALA A 78 -1.17 3.00 8.11
N ALA A 79 -1.42 1.71 8.29
CA ALA A 79 -2.75 1.21 8.57
C ALA A 79 -2.96 1.05 10.06
N ASP A 80 -4.19 1.31 10.51
CA ASP A 80 -4.53 1.07 11.91
C ASP A 80 -4.55 -0.42 12.18
N HIS A 81 -5.03 -1.20 11.23
CA HIS A 81 -5.08 -2.66 11.33
C HIS A 81 -4.67 -3.26 10.01
N VAL A 82 -3.88 -4.32 10.07
CA VAL A 82 -3.43 -5.06 8.90
C VAL A 82 -3.72 -6.53 9.13
N LYS A 83 -4.32 -7.17 8.11
CA LYS A 83 -4.52 -8.60 8.12
C LYS A 83 -3.88 -9.17 6.88
N GLN A 84 -2.74 -9.84 7.03
CA GLN A 84 -2.08 -10.42 5.90
C GLN A 84 -2.81 -11.64 5.42
N ASP A 85 -2.80 -11.84 4.11
CA ASP A 85 -3.33 -12.99 3.51
C ASP A 85 -2.53 -14.11 3.88
N ALA A 86 -3.07 -15.03 4.46
CA ALA A 86 -2.34 -16.13 4.90
C ALA A 86 -1.91 -16.91 3.77
N GLU A 87 -2.02 -16.95 2.89
CA GLU A 87 -1.55 -17.55 2.01
C GLU A 87 -2.04 -17.65 1.18
N ALA A 88 -1.94 -17.34 1.06
CA ALA A 88 -2.57 -17.20 0.16
C ALA A 88 -2.51 -18.06 -0.49
#